data_6aec6b8024ae2b164cdd25e9b79405c7
#
_entry.id   6aec6b8024ae2b164cdd25e9b79405c7
#
_cell.length_a   1.000
_cell.length_b   1.000
_cell.length_c   1.000
_cell.angle_alpha   90.00
_cell.angle_beta   90.00
_cell.angle_gamma   90.00
#
_symmetry.space_group_name_H-M   'P 1'
#
loop_
_entity.id
_entity.type
_entity.pdbx_description
1 polymer ?
#
loop_
_entity_poly.entity_id
_entity_poly.type
_entity_poly.pdbx_seq_one_letter_code
_entity_poly.pdbx_strand_id
1 'polypeptide(L)'
;LTWKACGSLERSQCTLACKWGFLPEHGGWPVDFLSAMGLSDLREKAALPEKASPAGTDLGPLSDEAARVLGLTARCRVGIGLVDGHAGFLGILGRAATEPETIHRRFGLIAGTSSCVMALSKTPRFSRSVWGPHYGALLPDYWLIEGGQSASGALLDHIIQNHAAGGEPTPGRHHEICRRIAVLRAGEGPDLGGRIHVLPDFHGNRSPYADPDAIGVISGLTLDSSFAGLCRLYWRTAVAIALGIRQIVETLTSSGYEID
;
A
#
# COMPACT_ATOMS: atom_id res chain seq x y z
N LEU A 1 -19.06 -2.84 -9.23
CA LEU A 1 -18.73 -2.65 -10.65
C LEU A 1 -19.04 -3.88 -11.48
N THR A 2 -18.62 -5.09 -11.07
CA THR A 2 -18.83 -6.34 -11.82
C THR A 2 -20.30 -6.62 -12.13
N TRP A 3 -21.21 -6.39 -11.17
CA TRP A 3 -22.66 -6.52 -11.40
C TRP A 3 -23.15 -5.62 -12.55
N LYS A 4 -22.70 -4.36 -12.58
CA LYS A 4 -23.07 -3.45 -13.68
C LYS A 4 -22.41 -3.82 -15.01
N ALA A 5 -21.24 -4.44 -14.95
CA ALA A 5 -20.49 -4.81 -16.15
C ALA A 5 -21.01 -6.09 -16.81
N CYS A 6 -21.35 -7.12 -16.03
CA CYS A 6 -21.71 -8.43 -16.56
C CYS A 6 -22.82 -9.15 -15.75
N GLY A 7 -23.47 -8.49 -14.78
CA GLY A 7 -24.51 -9.08 -13.96
C GLY A 7 -24.02 -10.01 -12.84
N SER A 8 -22.72 -10.26 -12.72
CA SER A 8 -22.17 -11.17 -11.71
C SER A 8 -22.24 -10.58 -10.31
N LEU A 9 -22.70 -11.39 -9.34
CA LEU A 9 -22.71 -11.07 -7.91
C LEU A 9 -21.50 -11.65 -7.16
N GLU A 10 -20.59 -12.30 -7.84
CA GLU A 10 -19.38 -12.82 -7.22
C GLU A 10 -18.52 -11.72 -6.61
N ARG A 11 -17.82 -12.06 -5.53
CA ARG A 11 -16.99 -11.14 -4.78
C ARG A 11 -15.53 -11.59 -4.74
N SER A 12 -14.65 -10.63 -4.85
CA SER A 12 -13.20 -10.84 -4.81
C SER A 12 -12.73 -11.38 -3.45
N GLN A 13 -12.04 -12.51 -3.46
CA GLN A 13 -11.38 -13.06 -2.28
C GLN A 13 -10.37 -12.04 -1.69
N CYS A 14 -9.63 -11.35 -2.54
CA CYS A 14 -8.73 -10.27 -2.12
C CYS A 14 -9.46 -9.23 -1.26
N THR A 15 -10.57 -8.69 -1.76
CA THR A 15 -11.31 -7.65 -1.04
C THR A 15 -11.94 -8.19 0.24
N LEU A 16 -12.54 -9.40 0.20
CA LEU A 16 -13.20 -9.98 1.37
C LEU A 16 -12.19 -10.36 2.46
N ALA A 17 -11.06 -10.95 2.10
CA ALA A 17 -10.02 -11.30 3.07
C ALA A 17 -9.37 -10.06 3.71
N CYS A 18 -9.01 -9.07 2.89
CA CYS A 18 -8.26 -7.91 3.38
C CYS A 18 -9.12 -6.84 4.07
N LYS A 19 -10.44 -6.77 3.78
CA LYS A 19 -11.29 -5.67 4.24
C LYS A 19 -12.50 -6.09 5.05
N TRP A 20 -12.90 -7.37 5.00
CA TRP A 20 -14.13 -7.88 5.63
C TRP A 20 -13.89 -9.04 6.59
N GLY A 21 -12.64 -9.46 6.79
CA GLY A 21 -12.29 -10.55 7.71
C GLY A 21 -12.71 -11.94 7.23
N PHE A 22 -12.86 -12.13 5.91
CA PHE A 22 -13.07 -13.45 5.33
C PHE A 22 -11.81 -14.29 5.42
N LEU A 23 -11.88 -15.52 5.90
CA LEU A 23 -10.77 -16.42 6.17
C LEU A 23 -10.89 -17.68 5.30
N PRO A 24 -10.42 -17.66 4.05
CA PRO A 24 -10.60 -18.77 3.11
C PRO A 24 -10.07 -20.10 3.64
N GLU A 25 -8.94 -20.07 4.35
CA GLU A 25 -8.27 -21.22 4.95
C GLU A 25 -9.00 -21.82 6.16
N HIS A 26 -9.94 -21.08 6.74
CA HIS A 26 -10.76 -21.50 7.88
C HIS A 26 -12.24 -21.69 7.51
N GLY A 27 -12.53 -21.90 6.24
CA GLY A 27 -13.89 -22.16 5.76
C GLY A 27 -14.73 -20.90 5.55
N GLY A 28 -14.16 -19.70 5.62
CA GLY A 28 -14.83 -18.47 5.26
C GLY A 28 -15.04 -17.47 6.38
N TRP A 29 -16.28 -17.22 6.82
CA TRP A 29 -16.60 -16.18 7.79
C TRP A 29 -16.36 -16.63 9.23
N PRO A 30 -15.65 -15.85 10.05
CA PRO A 30 -15.44 -16.13 11.48
C PRO A 30 -16.71 -15.78 12.28
N VAL A 31 -17.72 -16.63 12.21
CA VAL A 31 -19.08 -16.37 12.77
C VAL A 31 -19.04 -16.05 14.25
N ASP A 32 -18.26 -16.81 15.04
CA ASP A 32 -18.15 -16.60 16.48
C ASP A 32 -17.55 -15.24 16.82
N PHE A 33 -16.51 -14.82 16.07
CA PHE A 33 -15.90 -13.49 16.21
C PHE A 33 -16.89 -12.39 15.85
N LEU A 34 -17.57 -12.50 14.72
CA LEU A 34 -18.58 -11.52 14.28
C LEU A 34 -19.71 -11.42 15.32
N SER A 35 -20.15 -12.54 15.88
CA SER A 35 -21.16 -12.58 16.93
C SER A 35 -20.68 -11.88 18.20
N ALA A 36 -19.46 -12.16 18.65
CA ALA A 36 -18.85 -11.50 19.82
C ALA A 36 -18.72 -9.98 19.66
N MET A 37 -18.57 -9.50 18.41
CA MET A 37 -18.52 -8.08 18.05
C MET A 37 -19.92 -7.45 17.87
N GLY A 38 -21.01 -8.19 18.05
CA GLY A 38 -22.37 -7.71 17.80
C GLY A 38 -22.72 -7.57 16.32
N LEU A 39 -21.99 -8.26 15.43
CA LEU A 39 -22.12 -8.19 13.97
C LEU A 39 -22.66 -9.51 13.39
N SER A 40 -23.47 -10.26 14.14
CA SER A 40 -24.01 -11.57 13.70
C SER A 40 -24.84 -11.49 12.42
N ASP A 41 -25.47 -10.36 12.16
CA ASP A 41 -26.32 -10.09 10.98
C ASP A 41 -25.58 -9.39 9.83
N LEU A 42 -24.26 -9.13 9.96
CA LEU A 42 -23.46 -8.43 8.96
C LEU A 42 -23.56 -9.06 7.58
N ARG A 43 -23.49 -10.38 7.52
CA ARG A 43 -23.49 -11.11 6.25
C ARG A 43 -24.82 -10.92 5.48
N GLU A 44 -25.92 -11.01 6.21
CA GLU A 44 -27.26 -10.81 5.65
C GLU A 44 -27.46 -9.36 5.20
N LYS A 45 -27.20 -8.39 6.10
CA LYS A 45 -27.40 -6.96 5.82
C LYS A 45 -26.52 -6.42 4.71
N ALA A 46 -25.26 -6.89 4.61
CA ALA A 46 -24.33 -6.48 3.57
C ALA A 46 -24.37 -7.38 2.32
N ALA A 47 -25.27 -8.35 2.26
CA ALA A 47 -25.37 -9.34 1.18
C ALA A 47 -24.01 -9.97 0.85
N LEU A 48 -23.27 -10.40 1.88
CA LEU A 48 -21.97 -11.00 1.71
C LEU A 48 -22.12 -12.48 1.33
N PRO A 49 -21.36 -12.97 0.32
CA PRO A 49 -21.50 -14.33 -0.16
C PRO A 49 -20.88 -15.35 0.82
N GLU A 50 -21.28 -16.60 0.70
CA GLU A 50 -20.69 -17.74 1.40
C GLU A 50 -19.24 -18.01 0.95
N LYS A 51 -18.98 -17.80 -0.34
CA LYS A 51 -17.69 -18.07 -0.99
C LYS A 51 -17.18 -16.84 -1.68
N ALA A 52 -15.87 -16.73 -1.76
CA ALA A 52 -15.16 -15.69 -2.48
C ALA A 52 -14.46 -16.28 -3.71
N SER A 53 -14.30 -15.46 -4.74
CA SER A 53 -13.65 -15.89 -5.99
C SER A 53 -12.23 -15.34 -6.07
N PRO A 54 -11.24 -16.16 -6.44
CA PRO A 54 -9.86 -15.72 -6.66
C PRO A 54 -9.74 -14.60 -7.69
N ALA A 55 -8.71 -13.77 -7.56
CA ALA A 55 -8.41 -12.74 -8.54
C ALA A 55 -8.26 -13.32 -9.95
N GLY A 56 -8.78 -12.62 -10.96
CA GLY A 56 -8.73 -13.05 -12.35
C GLY A 56 -9.76 -14.11 -12.74
N THR A 57 -10.58 -14.61 -11.80
CA THR A 57 -11.71 -15.51 -12.15
C THR A 57 -12.59 -14.85 -13.22
N ASP A 58 -12.85 -15.57 -14.30
CA ASP A 58 -13.66 -15.09 -15.40
C ASP A 58 -15.15 -15.05 -15.04
N LEU A 59 -15.73 -13.87 -15.04
CA LEU A 59 -17.14 -13.62 -14.71
C LEU A 59 -18.07 -13.59 -15.93
N GLY A 60 -17.53 -13.76 -17.11
CA GLY A 60 -18.30 -13.69 -18.35
C GLY A 60 -18.01 -12.44 -19.19
N PRO A 61 -18.71 -12.32 -20.33
CA PRO A 61 -18.56 -11.16 -21.20
C PRO A 61 -19.23 -9.92 -20.61
N LEU A 62 -18.86 -8.74 -21.10
CA LEU A 62 -19.63 -7.52 -20.84
C LEU A 62 -21.08 -7.68 -21.31
N SER A 63 -22.01 -7.09 -20.57
CA SER A 63 -23.36 -6.88 -21.08
C SER A 63 -23.35 -5.92 -22.27
N ASP A 64 -24.34 -6.02 -23.16
CA ASP A 64 -24.45 -5.13 -24.32
C ASP A 64 -24.48 -3.66 -23.91
N GLU A 65 -25.18 -3.34 -22.81
CA GLU A 65 -25.24 -1.98 -22.28
C GLU A 65 -23.85 -1.51 -21.79
N ALA A 66 -23.14 -2.32 -20.99
CA ALA A 66 -21.81 -1.97 -20.51
C ALA A 66 -20.81 -1.81 -21.67
N ALA A 67 -20.86 -2.71 -22.66
CA ALA A 67 -20.02 -2.64 -23.85
C ALA A 67 -20.27 -1.33 -24.61
N ARG A 68 -21.53 -0.95 -24.80
CA ARG A 68 -21.91 0.30 -25.47
C ARG A 68 -21.43 1.54 -24.71
N VAL A 69 -21.63 1.59 -23.39
CA VAL A 69 -21.23 2.73 -22.55
C VAL A 69 -19.71 2.91 -22.52
N LEU A 70 -18.97 1.80 -22.49
CA LEU A 70 -17.50 1.80 -22.44
C LEU A 70 -16.84 1.94 -23.82
N GLY A 71 -17.59 1.89 -24.91
CA GLY A 71 -17.04 1.87 -26.27
C GLY A 71 -16.28 0.59 -26.58
N LEU A 72 -16.61 -0.51 -25.92
CA LEU A 72 -15.99 -1.83 -26.07
C LEU A 72 -16.92 -2.81 -26.79
N THR A 73 -16.41 -4.00 -27.07
CA THR A 73 -17.22 -5.09 -27.62
C THR A 73 -17.73 -6.00 -26.51
N ALA A 74 -18.90 -6.61 -26.65
CA ALA A 74 -19.41 -7.61 -25.72
C ALA A 74 -18.53 -8.87 -25.61
N ARG A 75 -17.51 -9.02 -26.46
CA ARG A 75 -16.51 -10.10 -26.35
C ARG A 75 -15.48 -9.86 -25.25
N CYS A 76 -15.36 -8.62 -24.74
CA CYS A 76 -14.47 -8.32 -23.62
C CYS A 76 -14.92 -9.09 -22.39
N ARG A 77 -13.99 -9.79 -21.74
CA ARG A 77 -14.26 -10.57 -20.52
C ARG A 77 -14.09 -9.70 -19.28
N VAL A 78 -14.92 -9.95 -18.29
CA VAL A 78 -14.82 -9.33 -16.96
C VAL A 78 -14.19 -10.33 -16.02
N GLY A 79 -13.11 -9.93 -15.35
CA GLY A 79 -12.45 -10.74 -14.33
C GLY A 79 -12.69 -10.21 -12.92
N ILE A 80 -12.56 -11.08 -11.91
CA ILE A 80 -12.50 -10.66 -10.52
C ILE A 80 -11.27 -9.77 -10.31
N GLY A 81 -11.51 -8.59 -9.73
CA GLY A 81 -10.46 -7.60 -9.47
C GLY A 81 -9.73 -7.80 -8.15
N LEU A 82 -8.72 -6.98 -7.96
CA LEU A 82 -7.90 -6.86 -6.74
C LEU A 82 -8.14 -5.50 -6.09
N VAL A 83 -7.74 -5.34 -4.83
CA VAL A 83 -7.47 -4.03 -4.22
C VAL A 83 -6.36 -3.36 -5.04
N ASP A 84 -6.44 -2.04 -5.25
CA ASP A 84 -5.53 -1.28 -6.13
C ASP A 84 -4.05 -1.46 -5.80
N GLY A 85 -3.67 -1.36 -4.52
CA GLY A 85 -2.30 -1.64 -4.07
C GLY A 85 -1.85 -3.06 -4.40
N HIS A 86 -2.72 -4.05 -4.26
CA HIS A 86 -2.43 -5.44 -4.59
C HIS A 86 -2.31 -5.65 -6.11
N ALA A 87 -3.14 -4.98 -6.89
CA ALA A 87 -2.99 -4.98 -8.35
C ALA A 87 -1.65 -4.36 -8.77
N GLY A 88 -1.25 -3.27 -8.10
CA GLY A 88 0.08 -2.66 -8.27
C GLY A 88 1.20 -3.62 -7.93
N PHE A 89 1.10 -4.38 -6.83
CA PHE A 89 2.09 -5.38 -6.46
C PHE A 89 2.16 -6.52 -7.48
N LEU A 90 1.03 -7.02 -7.97
CA LEU A 90 1.01 -8.00 -9.05
C LEU A 90 1.74 -7.48 -10.31
N GLY A 91 1.53 -6.20 -10.64
CA GLY A 91 2.23 -5.54 -11.74
C GLY A 91 3.74 -5.47 -11.54
N ILE A 92 4.20 -5.17 -10.31
CA ILE A 92 5.63 -5.16 -9.94
C ILE A 92 6.23 -6.56 -10.04
N LEU A 93 5.52 -7.59 -9.57
CA LEU A 93 5.97 -8.98 -9.68
C LEU A 93 6.12 -9.39 -11.14
N GLY A 94 5.20 -8.93 -12.02
CA GLY A 94 5.25 -9.23 -13.44
C GLY A 94 5.48 -10.71 -13.71
N ARG A 95 6.54 -11.05 -14.45
CA ARG A 95 6.91 -12.43 -14.75
C ARG A 95 7.24 -13.25 -13.48
N ALA A 96 7.81 -12.64 -12.44
CA ALA A 96 8.13 -13.35 -11.20
C ALA A 96 6.87 -13.92 -10.50
N ALA A 97 5.67 -13.43 -10.81
CA ALA A 97 4.43 -14.02 -10.32
C ALA A 97 4.21 -15.48 -10.77
N THR A 98 4.90 -15.92 -11.81
CA THR A 98 4.87 -17.30 -12.33
C THR A 98 6.11 -18.12 -11.96
N GLU A 99 6.99 -17.59 -11.11
CA GLU A 99 8.25 -18.20 -10.67
C GLU A 99 8.16 -18.60 -9.18
N PRO A 100 7.58 -19.77 -8.83
CA PRO A 100 7.33 -20.17 -7.44
C PRO A 100 8.57 -20.18 -6.54
N GLU A 101 9.74 -20.42 -7.13
CA GLU A 101 11.03 -20.56 -6.43
C GLU A 101 11.55 -19.22 -5.88
N THR A 102 11.16 -18.10 -6.48
CA THR A 102 11.72 -16.78 -6.15
C THR A 102 10.70 -15.77 -5.69
N ILE A 103 9.41 -16.01 -5.92
CA ILE A 103 8.34 -15.03 -5.65
C ILE A 103 8.28 -14.64 -4.17
N HIS A 104 8.55 -15.59 -3.25
CA HIS A 104 8.52 -15.38 -1.80
C HIS A 104 9.70 -14.51 -1.30
N ARG A 105 10.71 -14.27 -2.14
CA ARG A 105 11.87 -13.41 -1.85
C ARG A 105 11.69 -11.98 -2.38
N ARG A 106 10.58 -11.72 -3.04
CA ARG A 106 10.27 -10.41 -3.61
C ARG A 106 9.35 -9.63 -2.68
N PHE A 107 9.63 -8.35 -2.54
CA PHE A 107 8.66 -7.41 -1.99
C PHE A 107 8.28 -6.36 -3.00
N GLY A 108 7.10 -5.78 -2.83
CA GLY A 108 6.63 -4.65 -3.63
C GLY A 108 6.47 -3.42 -2.75
N LEU A 109 6.96 -2.29 -3.23
CA LEU A 109 6.70 -0.99 -2.65
C LEU A 109 5.73 -0.21 -3.55
N ILE A 110 4.56 0.09 -3.02
CA ILE A 110 3.58 0.99 -3.64
C ILE A 110 3.70 2.32 -2.93
N ALA A 111 4.36 3.28 -3.56
CA ALA A 111 4.60 4.61 -3.02
C ALA A 111 3.66 5.63 -3.66
N GLY A 112 2.82 6.25 -2.85
CA GLY A 112 1.87 7.27 -3.23
C GLY A 112 1.70 8.31 -2.12
N THR A 113 0.48 8.76 -1.88
CA THR A 113 0.11 9.61 -0.73
C THR A 113 0.55 8.97 0.58
N SER A 114 0.29 7.67 0.74
CA SER A 114 0.87 6.75 1.72
C SER A 114 1.74 5.72 1.01
N SER A 115 2.46 4.87 1.75
CA SER A 115 3.23 3.78 1.17
C SER A 115 2.82 2.44 1.75
N CYS A 116 2.79 1.40 0.90
CA CYS A 116 2.57 0.02 1.30
C CYS A 116 3.75 -0.84 0.86
N VAL A 117 4.23 -1.69 1.76
CA VAL A 117 5.22 -2.75 1.50
C VAL A 117 4.50 -4.08 1.57
N MET A 118 4.62 -4.90 0.55
CA MET A 118 3.94 -6.18 0.45
C MET A 118 4.92 -7.30 0.17
N ALA A 119 4.69 -8.47 0.77
CA ALA A 119 5.46 -9.67 0.53
C ALA A 119 4.55 -10.91 0.52
N LEU A 120 5.03 -12.00 -0.08
CA LEU A 120 4.34 -13.28 -0.17
C LEU A 120 5.10 -14.36 0.59
N SER A 121 4.36 -15.35 1.11
CA SER A 121 4.95 -16.55 1.69
C SER A 121 4.07 -17.77 1.42
N LYS A 122 4.67 -18.97 1.46
CA LYS A 122 3.93 -20.26 1.36
C LYS A 122 3.29 -20.67 2.68
N THR A 123 3.78 -20.16 3.79
CA THR A 123 3.27 -20.46 5.14
C THR A 123 2.83 -19.17 5.83
N PRO A 124 1.80 -19.21 6.68
CA PRO A 124 1.38 -18.03 7.42
C PRO A 124 2.49 -17.58 8.39
N ARG A 125 2.85 -16.31 8.33
CA ARG A 125 3.83 -15.68 9.23
C ARG A 125 3.17 -14.46 9.84
N PHE A 126 2.89 -14.55 11.14
CA PHE A 126 2.19 -13.50 11.87
C PHE A 126 3.16 -12.47 12.44
N SER A 127 2.83 -11.21 12.27
CA SER A 127 3.50 -10.09 12.91
C SER A 127 2.47 -9.10 13.44
N ARG A 128 2.64 -8.60 14.66
CA ARG A 128 1.67 -7.67 15.28
C ARG A 128 1.62 -6.31 14.60
N SER A 129 2.62 -5.98 13.82
CA SER A 129 2.85 -4.64 13.32
C SER A 129 2.44 -4.44 11.86
N VAL A 130 1.82 -5.44 11.25
CA VAL A 130 1.45 -5.45 9.83
C VAL A 130 0.12 -6.14 9.63
N TRP A 131 -0.53 -5.91 8.48
CA TRP A 131 -1.79 -6.54 8.14
C TRP A 131 -1.58 -7.87 7.42
N GLY A 132 -2.43 -8.82 7.76
CA GLY A 132 -2.36 -10.19 7.27
C GLY A 132 -1.76 -11.13 8.32
N PRO A 133 -1.32 -12.31 7.93
CA PRO A 133 -1.26 -12.82 6.55
C PRO A 133 -2.65 -13.14 5.97
N HIS A 134 -2.89 -12.78 4.70
CA HIS A 134 -4.16 -13.00 4.00
C HIS A 134 -3.99 -14.11 2.95
N TYR A 135 -4.65 -15.26 3.15
CA TYR A 135 -4.53 -16.40 2.25
C TYR A 135 -5.23 -16.16 0.91
N GLY A 136 -4.52 -16.42 -0.17
CA GLY A 136 -5.05 -16.32 -1.54
C GLY A 136 -5.51 -14.94 -1.97
N ALA A 137 -5.11 -13.87 -1.23
CA ALA A 137 -5.56 -12.52 -1.53
C ALA A 137 -4.96 -11.94 -2.82
N LEU A 138 -3.76 -12.35 -3.19
CA LEU A 138 -3.10 -11.93 -4.43
C LEU A 138 -2.97 -13.09 -5.42
N LEU A 139 -2.35 -14.17 -4.99
CA LEU A 139 -2.13 -15.38 -5.77
C LEU A 139 -2.68 -16.59 -5.00
N PRO A 140 -3.24 -17.58 -5.69
CA PRO A 140 -3.62 -18.85 -5.06
C PRO A 140 -2.42 -19.47 -4.30
N ASP A 141 -2.71 -20.13 -3.19
CA ASP A 141 -1.72 -20.87 -2.37
C ASP A 141 -0.59 -20.02 -1.76
N TYR A 142 -0.75 -18.69 -1.73
CA TYR A 142 0.17 -17.77 -1.06
C TYR A 142 -0.54 -16.94 0.00
N TRP A 143 0.22 -16.64 1.03
CA TRP A 143 -0.14 -15.68 2.07
C TRP A 143 0.44 -14.32 1.74
N LEU A 144 -0.39 -13.31 1.71
CA LEU A 144 0.01 -11.91 1.50
C LEU A 144 0.11 -11.19 2.84
N ILE A 145 1.20 -10.47 3.05
CA ILE A 145 1.37 -9.54 4.16
C ILE A 145 1.54 -8.11 3.63
N GLU A 146 1.04 -7.15 4.40
CA GLU A 146 1.11 -5.72 4.05
C GLU A 146 1.55 -4.91 5.28
N GLY A 147 2.66 -4.16 5.14
CA GLY A 147 3.05 -3.09 6.05
C GLY A 147 2.96 -1.74 5.36
N GLY A 148 2.89 -0.64 6.12
CA GLY A 148 2.76 0.64 5.46
C GLY A 148 3.11 1.85 6.32
N GLN A 149 3.38 2.97 5.65
CA GLN A 149 3.48 4.29 6.25
C GLN A 149 2.25 5.12 5.92
N SER A 150 1.71 5.80 6.93
CA SER A 150 0.47 6.58 6.80
C SER A 150 0.64 7.81 5.92
N ALA A 151 1.80 8.44 5.93
CA ALA A 151 2.13 9.61 5.13
C ALA A 151 3.50 9.44 4.46
N SER A 152 3.54 9.53 3.14
CA SER A 152 4.76 9.52 2.33
C SER A 152 4.74 10.69 1.36
N GLY A 153 4.07 10.60 0.23
CA GLY A 153 3.86 11.73 -0.67
C GLY A 153 3.16 12.89 0.02
N ALA A 154 2.12 12.60 0.82
CA ALA A 154 1.42 13.62 1.60
C ALA A 154 2.33 14.37 2.58
N LEU A 155 3.35 13.71 3.17
CA LEU A 155 4.31 14.40 4.03
C LEU A 155 5.24 15.32 3.22
N LEU A 156 5.64 14.91 2.03
CA LEU A 156 6.44 15.78 1.14
C LEU A 156 5.63 17.00 0.68
N ASP A 157 4.33 16.83 0.37
CA ASP A 157 3.41 17.93 0.08
C ASP A 157 3.30 18.89 1.26
N HIS A 158 3.13 18.33 2.47
CA HIS A 158 3.06 19.11 3.71
C HIS A 158 4.32 19.96 3.95
N ILE A 159 5.51 19.40 3.70
CA ILE A 159 6.77 20.14 3.81
C ILE A 159 6.81 21.32 2.83
N ILE A 160 6.36 21.13 1.59
CA ILE A 160 6.29 22.22 0.60
C ILE A 160 5.30 23.29 1.07
N GLN A 161 4.10 22.90 1.46
CA GLN A 161 3.03 23.84 1.85
C GLN A 161 3.39 24.71 3.07
N ASN A 162 4.15 24.15 4.01
CA ASN A 162 4.45 24.80 5.28
C ASN A 162 5.81 25.50 5.34
N HIS A 163 6.60 25.48 4.26
CA HIS A 163 7.87 26.20 4.20
C HIS A 163 7.71 27.54 3.48
N ALA A 164 8.38 28.60 3.99
CA ALA A 164 8.28 29.95 3.43
C ALA A 164 8.62 30.03 1.93
N ALA A 165 9.55 29.21 1.45
CA ALA A 165 9.90 29.10 0.03
C ALA A 165 9.10 28.00 -0.70
N GLY A 166 8.04 27.45 -0.10
CA GLY A 166 7.30 26.31 -0.65
C GLY A 166 6.29 26.65 -1.73
N GLY A 167 5.03 26.86 -1.34
CA GLY A 167 3.88 27.10 -2.21
C GLY A 167 3.04 25.87 -2.47
N GLU A 168 2.40 25.80 -3.63
CA GLU A 168 1.54 24.70 -4.04
C GLU A 168 2.37 23.43 -4.37
N PRO A 169 2.06 22.26 -3.83
CA PRO A 169 2.80 21.01 -4.09
C PRO A 169 2.41 20.38 -5.44
N THR A 170 2.66 21.12 -6.52
CA THR A 170 2.43 20.60 -7.87
C THR A 170 3.53 19.62 -8.31
N PRO A 171 3.26 18.72 -9.28
CA PRO A 171 4.30 17.86 -9.87
C PRO A 171 5.53 18.66 -10.37
N GLY A 172 5.29 19.84 -10.94
CA GLY A 172 6.37 20.74 -11.37
C GLY A 172 7.23 21.22 -10.21
N ARG A 173 6.60 21.56 -9.06
CA ARG A 173 7.30 21.99 -7.84
C ARG A 173 8.17 20.88 -7.26
N HIS A 174 7.66 19.67 -7.14
CA HIS A 174 8.44 18.52 -6.73
C HIS A 174 9.65 18.29 -7.65
N HIS A 175 9.43 18.36 -8.95
CA HIS A 175 10.52 18.19 -9.93
C HIS A 175 11.60 19.28 -9.81
N GLU A 176 11.21 20.53 -9.58
CA GLU A 176 12.13 21.64 -9.35
C GLU A 176 13.00 21.41 -8.10
N ILE A 177 12.35 21.02 -6.98
CA ILE A 177 13.03 20.69 -5.73
C ILE A 177 14.01 19.52 -5.94
N CYS A 178 13.60 18.45 -6.59
CA CYS A 178 14.46 17.28 -6.86
C CYS A 178 15.69 17.65 -7.70
N ARG A 179 15.53 18.50 -8.74
CA ARG A 179 16.67 19.01 -9.52
C ARG A 179 17.62 19.83 -8.65
N ARG A 180 17.09 20.71 -7.80
CA ARG A 180 17.91 21.51 -6.90
C ARG A 180 18.65 20.66 -5.85
N ILE A 181 18.01 19.64 -5.32
CA ILE A 181 18.63 18.66 -4.41
C ILE A 181 19.83 17.97 -5.10
N ALA A 182 19.69 17.56 -6.36
CA ALA A 182 20.79 16.93 -7.08
C ALA A 182 22.02 17.86 -7.17
N VAL A 183 21.81 19.14 -7.46
CA VAL A 183 22.89 20.14 -7.49
C VAL A 183 23.52 20.36 -6.12
N LEU A 184 22.68 20.49 -5.06
CA LEU A 184 23.20 20.70 -3.70
C LEU A 184 24.00 19.47 -3.23
N ARG A 185 23.53 18.25 -3.51
CA ARG A 185 24.27 17.03 -3.13
C ARG A 185 25.61 16.89 -3.87
N ALA A 186 25.70 17.35 -5.10
CA ALA A 186 26.96 17.35 -5.83
C ALA A 186 27.99 18.29 -5.18
N GLY A 187 27.55 19.40 -4.57
CA GLY A 187 28.44 20.36 -3.89
C GLY A 187 28.68 20.08 -2.39
N GLU A 188 27.64 19.66 -1.66
CA GLU A 188 27.66 19.50 -0.20
C GLU A 188 27.85 18.02 0.24
N GLY A 189 27.78 17.07 -0.71
CA GLY A 189 27.97 15.65 -0.44
C GLY A 189 26.67 14.89 -0.07
N PRO A 190 26.81 13.59 0.24
CA PRO A 190 25.66 12.70 0.47
C PRO A 190 24.86 13.05 1.73
N ASP A 191 25.47 13.69 2.71
CA ASP A 191 24.82 14.07 3.98
C ASP A 191 24.14 15.45 3.93
N LEU A 192 23.62 15.83 2.77
CA LEU A 192 22.90 17.07 2.59
C LEU A 192 21.84 17.28 3.69
N GLY A 193 21.95 18.40 4.44
CA GLY A 193 21.06 18.72 5.56
C GLY A 193 21.22 17.80 6.76
N GLY A 194 22.39 17.19 7.00
CA GLY A 194 22.65 16.15 7.99
C GLY A 194 22.32 16.49 9.44
N ARG A 195 22.14 17.78 9.77
CA ARG A 195 21.65 18.21 11.10
C ARG A 195 20.13 18.19 11.25
N ILE A 196 19.39 18.06 10.16
CA ILE A 196 17.93 17.98 10.17
C ILE A 196 17.54 16.50 10.33
N HIS A 197 16.75 16.20 11.34
CA HIS A 197 16.19 14.88 11.59
C HIS A 197 14.68 14.95 11.53
N VAL A 198 14.07 13.97 10.87
CA VAL A 198 12.61 13.88 10.70
C VAL A 198 12.15 12.51 11.22
N LEU A 199 11.16 12.49 12.10
CA LEU A 199 10.34 11.33 12.41
C LEU A 199 9.08 11.44 11.57
N PRO A 200 8.83 10.54 10.59
CA PRO A 200 7.82 10.76 9.55
C PRO A 200 6.38 10.41 9.98
N ASP A 201 6.11 10.23 11.28
CA ASP A 201 4.84 9.78 11.83
C ASP A 201 3.78 10.90 11.94
N PHE A 202 3.69 11.77 10.91
CA PHE A 202 2.77 12.93 10.89
C PHE A 202 1.30 12.54 10.79
N HIS A 203 0.98 11.27 10.58
CA HIS A 203 -0.38 10.73 10.53
C HIS A 203 -0.43 9.36 11.23
N GLY A 204 0.12 9.29 12.42
CA GLY A 204 0.32 8.04 13.16
C GLY A 204 1.39 7.14 12.55
N ASN A 205 1.76 6.10 13.29
CA ASN A 205 2.63 5.03 12.81
C ASN A 205 1.81 3.79 12.49
N ARG A 206 1.67 3.47 11.21
CA ARG A 206 0.91 2.31 10.75
C ARG A 206 1.69 1.02 10.95
N SER A 207 2.97 1.05 10.58
CA SER A 207 3.94 -0.04 10.73
C SER A 207 5.31 0.55 11.01
N PRO A 208 6.11 -0.04 11.93
CA PRO A 208 5.90 -1.32 12.59
C PRO A 208 5.21 -1.22 13.97
N TYR A 209 4.77 -0.07 14.44
CA TYR A 209 4.28 0.10 15.82
C TYR A 209 2.76 -0.01 15.96
N ALA A 210 2.00 0.19 14.88
CA ALA A 210 0.52 0.25 14.87
C ALA A 210 -0.01 1.25 15.92
N ASP A 211 0.65 2.41 16.02
CA ASP A 211 0.32 3.48 16.96
C ASP A 211 -0.36 4.65 16.22
N PRO A 212 -1.68 4.79 16.31
CA PRO A 212 -2.40 5.88 15.66
C PRO A 212 -2.13 7.26 16.30
N ASP A 213 -1.63 7.28 17.53
CA ASP A 213 -1.37 8.50 18.30
C ASP A 213 0.08 8.99 18.16
N ALA A 214 0.93 8.24 17.45
CA ALA A 214 2.29 8.69 17.14
C ALA A 214 2.27 10.00 16.36
N ILE A 215 3.19 10.91 16.70
CA ILE A 215 3.30 12.24 16.08
C ILE A 215 4.63 12.43 15.38
N GLY A 216 4.62 13.16 14.26
CA GLY A 216 5.82 13.53 13.54
C GLY A 216 6.66 14.56 14.29
N VAL A 217 7.98 14.51 14.08
CA VAL A 217 8.92 15.46 14.66
C VAL A 217 9.91 15.92 13.60
N ILE A 218 10.21 17.21 13.59
CA ILE A 218 11.34 17.77 12.84
C ILE A 218 12.24 18.49 13.84
N SER A 219 13.53 18.13 13.85
CA SER A 219 14.55 18.77 14.68
C SER A 219 15.73 19.27 13.85
N GLY A 220 16.52 20.19 14.41
CA GLY A 220 17.68 20.75 13.73
C GLY A 220 17.36 21.87 12.73
N LEU A 221 16.15 22.43 12.77
CA LEU A 221 15.77 23.58 11.95
C LEU A 221 16.54 24.84 12.35
N THR A 222 16.77 25.71 11.37
CA THR A 222 17.36 27.04 11.53
C THR A 222 16.39 28.08 10.97
N LEU A 223 16.77 29.35 10.98
CA LEU A 223 15.99 30.43 10.35
C LEU A 223 16.16 30.50 8.82
N ASP A 224 16.75 29.49 8.19
CA ASP A 224 16.92 29.44 6.73
C ASP A 224 15.58 29.22 6.03
N SER A 225 15.00 30.32 5.55
CA SER A 225 13.76 30.34 4.79
C SER A 225 13.98 30.29 3.26
N SER A 226 15.21 30.07 2.82
CA SER A 226 15.58 30.00 1.40
C SER A 226 15.05 28.75 0.69
N PHE A 227 15.02 28.80 -0.65
CA PHE A 227 14.70 27.60 -1.45
C PHE A 227 15.70 26.46 -1.23
N ALA A 228 16.97 26.76 -0.95
CA ALA A 228 17.95 25.73 -0.58
C ALA A 228 17.63 25.11 0.79
N GLY A 229 17.14 25.89 1.76
CA GLY A 229 16.64 25.43 3.05
C GLY A 229 15.47 24.44 2.87
N LEU A 230 14.46 24.80 2.06
CA LEU A 230 13.38 23.89 1.69
C LEU A 230 13.91 22.58 1.08
N CYS A 231 14.85 22.67 0.13
CA CYS A 231 15.40 21.48 -0.51
C CYS A 231 16.11 20.54 0.48
N ARG A 232 16.84 21.09 1.47
CA ARG A 232 17.48 20.29 2.53
C ARG A 232 16.45 19.60 3.40
N LEU A 233 15.42 20.31 3.84
CA LEU A 233 14.32 19.75 4.63
C LEU A 233 13.56 18.67 3.87
N TYR A 234 13.20 18.93 2.62
CA TYR A 234 12.53 17.96 1.74
C TYR A 234 13.37 16.69 1.55
N TRP A 235 14.68 16.85 1.30
CA TRP A 235 15.61 15.71 1.19
C TRP A 235 15.63 14.87 2.47
N ARG A 236 15.77 15.49 3.64
CA ARG A 236 15.80 14.77 4.92
C ARG A 236 14.47 14.09 5.22
N THR A 237 13.36 14.68 4.81
CA THR A 237 12.04 14.06 4.90
C THR A 237 11.96 12.82 4.01
N ALA A 238 12.42 12.90 2.76
CA ALA A 238 12.47 11.74 1.86
C ALA A 238 13.37 10.61 2.41
N VAL A 239 14.52 10.96 3.01
CA VAL A 239 15.41 9.99 3.70
C VAL A 239 14.68 9.35 4.88
N ALA A 240 13.96 10.11 5.69
CA ALA A 240 13.20 9.58 6.82
C ALA A 240 12.09 8.61 6.38
N ILE A 241 11.37 8.93 5.30
CA ILE A 241 10.38 8.03 4.70
C ILE A 241 11.06 6.72 4.25
N ALA A 242 12.20 6.80 3.57
CA ALA A 242 12.95 5.62 3.13
C ALA A 242 13.44 4.76 4.30
N LEU A 243 13.89 5.39 5.39
CA LEU A 243 14.31 4.67 6.60
C LEU A 243 13.12 4.00 7.30
N GLY A 244 11.95 4.63 7.32
CA GLY A 244 10.72 4.00 7.83
C GLY A 244 10.30 2.79 7.00
N ILE A 245 10.39 2.86 5.66
CA ILE A 245 10.18 1.70 4.78
C ILE A 245 11.19 0.59 5.08
N ARG A 246 12.46 0.92 5.24
CA ARG A 246 13.50 -0.03 5.62
C ARG A 246 13.16 -0.71 6.95
N GLN A 247 12.70 0.02 7.95
CA GLN A 247 12.29 -0.53 9.24
C GLN A 247 11.13 -1.54 9.10
N ILE A 248 10.16 -1.27 8.22
CA ILE A 248 9.08 -2.21 7.91
C ILE A 248 9.66 -3.50 7.30
N VAL A 249 10.55 -3.39 6.31
CA VAL A 249 11.21 -4.55 5.68
C VAL A 249 12.00 -5.36 6.71
N GLU A 250 12.77 -4.71 7.58
CA GLU A 250 13.52 -5.36 8.66
C GLU A 250 12.58 -6.10 9.65
N THR A 251 11.40 -5.52 9.93
CA THR A 251 10.37 -6.16 10.76
C THR A 251 9.81 -7.42 10.09
N LEU A 252 9.53 -7.35 8.79
CA LEU A 252 9.09 -8.52 8.02
C LEU A 252 10.17 -9.60 8.00
N THR A 253 11.41 -9.24 7.75
CA THR A 253 12.55 -10.19 7.76
C THR A 253 12.71 -10.84 9.13
N SER A 254 12.60 -10.09 10.21
CA SER A 254 12.63 -10.62 11.59
C SER A 254 11.46 -11.56 11.88
N SER A 255 10.33 -11.40 11.18
CA SER A 255 9.18 -12.30 11.25
C SER A 255 9.32 -13.53 10.33
N GLY A 256 10.49 -13.70 9.70
CA GLY A 256 10.86 -14.85 8.88
C GLY A 256 10.55 -14.72 7.38
N TYR A 257 10.18 -13.52 6.88
CA TYR A 257 10.12 -13.29 5.45
C TYR A 257 11.54 -13.19 4.87
N GLU A 258 11.83 -13.95 3.84
CA GLU A 258 13.10 -13.93 3.13
C GLU A 258 13.01 -12.88 2.01
N ILE A 259 13.48 -11.66 2.29
CA ILE A 259 13.44 -10.56 1.34
C ILE A 259 14.86 -10.24 0.87
N ASP A 260 15.10 -10.30 -0.43
CA ASP A 260 16.38 -9.99 -1.10
C ASP A 260 16.42 -8.55 -1.66
#